data_ebf8fa75430f41e04a4b3d0547d68d4d
#
_entry.id   ebf8fa75430f41e04a4b3d0547d68d4d
#
_cell.length_a   1.000
_cell.length_b   1.000
_cell.length_c   1.000
_cell.angle_alpha   90.00
_cell.angle_beta   90.00
_cell.angle_gamma   90.00
#
_symmetry.space_group_name_H-M   'P 1'
#
loop_
_entity.id
_entity.type
_entity.pdbx_description
1 polymer ?
#
loop_
_entity_poly.entity_id
_entity_poly.type
_entity_poly.pdbx_seq_one_letter_code
_entity_poly.pdbx_strand_id
1 'polypeptide(L)'
;MKNAAIVILLIVAGVFLAGCTATGITGQETARDTIRAHYDYYESWSPGPGCYGKVTGYAYNTGNLTADQVAVNFNLVNVKTGTIRDSRSVFIGTMGAGQSSTFETVLDGECMQEYRVEGTVVK
;
A
#
# COMPACT_ATOMS: atom_id res chain seq x y z
N MET A 1 -36.81 -22.10 -38.23
CA MET A 1 -35.35 -22.18 -38.49
C MET A 1 -34.68 -20.80 -38.51
N LYS A 2 -35.28 -19.83 -39.15
CA LYS A 2 -34.68 -18.46 -39.17
C LYS A 2 -34.67 -17.77 -37.79
N ASN A 3 -35.61 -18.07 -36.93
CA ASN A 3 -35.71 -17.45 -35.62
C ASN A 3 -34.70 -17.99 -34.60
N ALA A 4 -34.26 -19.22 -34.75
CA ALA A 4 -33.26 -19.81 -33.87
C ALA A 4 -31.86 -19.17 -34.06
N ALA A 5 -31.49 -18.79 -35.26
CA ALA A 5 -30.21 -18.14 -35.57
C ALA A 5 -30.14 -16.73 -34.98
N ILE A 6 -31.25 -16.00 -34.98
CA ILE A 6 -31.29 -14.63 -34.43
C ILE A 6 -31.17 -14.65 -32.89
N VAL A 7 -31.78 -15.62 -32.23
CA VAL A 7 -31.72 -15.74 -30.77
C VAL A 7 -30.29 -16.05 -30.31
N ILE A 8 -29.58 -16.92 -31.02
CA ILE A 8 -28.20 -17.28 -30.69
C ILE A 8 -27.27 -16.06 -30.84
N LEU A 9 -27.46 -15.25 -31.85
CA LEU A 9 -26.67 -14.06 -32.08
C LEU A 9 -26.82 -13.04 -30.95
N LEU A 10 -28.03 -12.87 -30.45
CA LEU A 10 -28.30 -11.94 -29.34
C LEU A 10 -27.66 -12.38 -28.03
N ILE A 11 -27.63 -13.67 -27.76
CA ILE A 11 -27.01 -14.20 -26.52
C ILE A 11 -25.48 -13.99 -26.56
N VAL A 12 -24.86 -14.22 -27.68
CA VAL A 12 -23.41 -14.02 -27.83
C VAL A 12 -23.02 -12.56 -27.64
N ALA A 13 -23.79 -11.63 -28.17
CA ALA A 13 -23.53 -10.21 -28.02
C ALA A 13 -23.63 -9.75 -26.54
N GLY A 14 -24.62 -10.28 -25.80
CA GLY A 14 -24.79 -9.93 -24.40
C GLY A 14 -23.65 -10.40 -23.51
N VAL A 15 -23.15 -11.59 -23.73
CA VAL A 15 -22.02 -12.13 -22.95
C VAL A 15 -20.73 -11.34 -23.21
N PHE A 16 -20.51 -10.91 -24.42
CA PHE A 16 -19.31 -10.16 -24.78
C PHE A 16 -19.24 -8.79 -24.09
N LEU A 17 -20.35 -8.06 -23.99
CA LEU A 17 -20.41 -6.76 -23.33
C LEU A 17 -20.15 -6.85 -21.83
N ALA A 18 -20.69 -7.86 -21.16
CA ALA A 18 -20.49 -8.06 -19.72
C ALA A 18 -19.02 -8.36 -19.39
N GLY A 19 -18.33 -9.14 -20.18
CA GLY A 19 -16.93 -9.49 -19.99
C GLY A 19 -15.99 -8.29 -20.11
N CYS A 20 -16.17 -7.41 -21.07
CA CYS A 20 -15.32 -6.23 -21.28
C CYS A 20 -15.45 -5.22 -20.14
N THR A 21 -16.63 -4.98 -19.61
CA THR A 21 -16.88 -4.00 -18.57
C THR A 21 -16.25 -4.42 -17.25
N ALA A 22 -16.35 -5.69 -16.86
CA ALA A 22 -15.76 -6.20 -15.62
C ALA A 22 -14.23 -6.11 -15.63
N THR A 23 -13.59 -6.42 -16.75
CA THR A 23 -12.13 -6.43 -16.87
C THR A 23 -11.51 -5.03 -16.76
N GLY A 24 -12.15 -4.00 -17.32
CA GLY A 24 -11.63 -2.62 -17.29
C GLY A 24 -11.64 -2.01 -15.90
N ILE A 25 -12.65 -2.28 -15.08
CA ILE A 25 -12.78 -1.72 -13.73
C ILE A 25 -11.78 -2.36 -12.78
N THR A 26 -11.60 -3.67 -12.84
CA THR A 26 -10.74 -4.42 -11.93
C THR A 26 -9.26 -4.06 -12.13
N GLY A 27 -8.81 -3.74 -13.33
CA GLY A 27 -7.42 -3.42 -13.64
C GLY A 27 -6.90 -2.14 -13.00
N GLN A 28 -7.74 -1.14 -12.73
CA GLN A 28 -7.33 0.13 -12.12
C GLN A 28 -7.20 0.03 -10.59
N GLU A 29 -8.01 -0.78 -9.93
CA GLU A 29 -7.97 -0.92 -8.48
C GLU A 29 -6.78 -1.76 -8.00
N THR A 30 -6.31 -2.70 -8.80
CA THR A 30 -5.25 -3.63 -8.41
C THR A 30 -3.84 -3.03 -8.46
N ALA A 31 -3.62 -1.88 -9.12
CA ALA A 31 -2.29 -1.30 -9.24
C ALA A 31 -1.65 -0.95 -7.90
N ARG A 32 -2.42 -0.43 -6.94
CA ARG A 32 -1.92 -0.10 -5.60
C ARG A 32 -1.87 -1.31 -4.67
N ASP A 33 -2.71 -2.30 -4.89
CA ASP A 33 -2.74 -3.53 -4.09
C ASP A 33 -1.51 -4.41 -4.32
N THR A 34 -0.73 -4.14 -5.35
CA THR A 34 0.51 -4.85 -5.63
C THR A 34 1.74 -4.26 -4.94
N ILE A 35 1.59 -3.12 -4.26
CA ILE A 35 2.69 -2.51 -3.52
C ILE A 35 2.88 -3.25 -2.20
N ARG A 36 4.12 -3.63 -1.93
CA ARG A 36 4.54 -4.26 -0.67
C ARG A 36 5.62 -3.42 -0.02
N ALA A 37 5.58 -3.32 1.29
CA ALA A 37 6.60 -2.63 2.07
C ALA A 37 7.23 -3.60 3.05
N HIS A 38 8.56 -3.57 3.10
CA HIS A 38 9.36 -4.25 4.12
C HIS A 38 10.10 -3.20 4.91
N TYR A 39 10.04 -3.30 6.22
CA TYR A 39 10.69 -2.33 7.07
C TYR A 39 11.18 -2.96 8.37
N ASP A 40 12.26 -2.37 8.90
CA ASP A 40 12.79 -2.64 10.21
C ASP A 40 12.59 -1.44 11.11
N TYR A 41 12.32 -1.70 12.38
CA TYR A 41 12.15 -0.68 13.40
C TYR A 41 13.17 -0.90 14.50
N TYR A 42 13.81 0.17 14.94
CA TYR A 42 14.65 0.15 16.13
C TYR A 42 14.53 1.45 16.90
N GLU A 43 14.72 1.34 18.20
CA GLU A 43 14.72 2.48 19.11
C GLU A 43 16.13 3.04 19.25
N SER A 44 16.23 4.35 19.35
CA SER A 44 17.50 5.04 19.52
C SER A 44 17.31 6.27 20.42
N TRP A 45 18.44 6.88 20.78
CA TRP A 45 18.47 8.05 21.61
C TRP A 45 19.51 9.04 21.10
N SER A 46 19.19 10.33 21.24
CA SER A 46 20.06 11.41 20.85
C SER A 46 19.87 12.59 21.81
N PRO A 47 20.95 13.38 22.12
CA PRO A 47 20.87 14.44 23.13
C PRO A 47 19.82 15.52 22.86
N GLY A 48 19.52 15.82 21.62
CA GLY A 48 18.51 16.83 21.27
C GLY A 48 17.08 16.30 21.31
N PRO A 49 16.71 15.36 20.43
CA PRO A 49 15.35 14.84 20.36
C PRO A 49 15.00 13.83 21.46
N GLY A 50 15.96 13.28 22.19
CA GLY A 50 15.73 12.25 23.19
C GLY A 50 15.55 10.87 22.58
N CYS A 51 14.57 10.12 23.07
CA CYS A 51 14.25 8.78 22.52
C CYS A 51 13.39 8.89 21.27
N TYR A 52 13.70 8.07 20.29
CA TYR A 52 12.95 8.03 19.04
C TYR A 52 12.99 6.64 18.44
N GLY A 53 12.03 6.35 17.57
CA GLY A 53 12.01 5.15 16.76
C GLY A 53 12.40 5.45 15.33
N LYS A 54 13.30 4.65 14.77
CA LYS A 54 13.72 4.79 13.38
C LYS A 54 13.21 3.62 12.57
N VAL A 55 12.59 3.93 11.44
CA VAL A 55 12.08 2.95 10.48
C VAL A 55 12.87 3.08 9.20
N THR A 56 13.44 1.98 8.75
CA THR A 56 14.14 1.88 7.47
C THR A 56 13.60 0.72 6.68
N GLY A 57 13.50 0.86 5.38
CA GLY A 57 13.01 -0.22 4.57
C GLY A 57 12.91 0.13 3.09
N TYR A 58 12.11 -0.64 2.41
CA TYR A 58 11.82 -0.40 1.00
C TYR A 58 10.39 -0.80 0.67
N ALA A 59 9.83 -0.11 -0.30
CA ALA A 59 8.57 -0.50 -0.94
C ALA A 59 8.89 -1.03 -2.34
N TYR A 60 8.06 -1.97 -2.80
CA TYR A 60 8.28 -2.48 -4.12
C TYR A 60 6.96 -2.88 -4.79
N ASN A 61 6.90 -2.70 -6.11
CA ASN A 61 5.71 -3.01 -6.90
C ASN A 61 5.81 -4.43 -7.45
N THR A 62 5.01 -5.35 -6.90
CA THR A 62 4.97 -6.75 -7.34
C THR A 62 4.19 -6.97 -8.62
N GLY A 63 3.44 -5.96 -9.07
CA GLY A 63 2.56 -6.05 -10.22
C GLY A 63 3.23 -5.68 -11.52
N ASN A 64 2.44 -5.70 -12.59
CA ASN A 64 2.85 -5.35 -13.93
C ASN A 64 2.30 -3.99 -14.40
N LEU A 65 1.66 -3.25 -13.50
CA LEU A 65 1.13 -1.91 -13.75
C LEU A 65 1.88 -0.88 -12.91
N THR A 66 1.99 0.33 -13.43
CA THR A 66 2.53 1.47 -12.68
C THR A 66 1.53 1.93 -11.63
N ALA A 67 2.00 2.16 -10.41
CA ALA A 67 1.21 2.71 -9.31
C ALA A 67 1.62 4.15 -9.06
N ASP A 68 0.63 5.04 -9.01
CA ASP A 68 0.84 6.47 -8.75
C ASP A 68 0.55 6.80 -7.29
N GLN A 69 1.21 7.86 -6.79
CA GLN A 69 0.98 8.41 -5.45
C GLN A 69 1.13 7.37 -4.34
N VAL A 70 2.13 6.54 -4.46
CA VAL A 70 2.43 5.52 -3.45
C VAL A 70 2.95 6.20 -2.20
N ALA A 71 2.39 5.85 -1.06
CA ALA A 71 2.84 6.31 0.25
C ALA A 71 2.71 5.17 1.26
N VAL A 72 3.50 5.25 2.33
CA VAL A 72 3.41 4.31 3.46
C VAL A 72 3.22 5.13 4.73
N ASN A 73 2.18 4.79 5.50
CA ASN A 73 1.93 5.39 6.80
C ASN A 73 2.50 4.52 7.90
N PHE A 74 3.19 5.13 8.84
CA PHE A 74 3.68 4.45 10.03
C PHE A 74 3.07 5.06 11.28
N ASN A 75 2.59 4.20 12.18
CA ASN A 75 2.12 4.56 13.50
C ASN A 75 3.03 3.96 14.55
N LEU A 76 3.47 4.78 15.49
CA LEU A 76 4.18 4.33 16.69
C LEU A 76 3.14 4.08 17.78
N VAL A 77 2.93 2.82 18.13
CA VAL A 77 1.87 2.40 19.06
C VAL A 77 2.49 1.98 20.37
N ASN A 78 2.03 2.57 21.46
CA ASN A 78 2.41 2.16 22.81
C ASN A 78 1.85 0.77 23.10
N VAL A 79 2.72 -0.19 23.36
CA VAL A 79 2.33 -1.58 23.56
C VAL A 79 1.43 -1.75 24.79
N LYS A 80 1.68 -0.97 25.84
CA LYS A 80 0.94 -1.08 27.10
C LYS A 80 -0.46 -0.50 27.03
N THR A 81 -0.63 0.64 26.34
CA THR A 81 -1.90 1.36 26.30
C THR A 81 -2.67 1.16 24.99
N GLY A 82 -1.99 0.74 23.92
CA GLY A 82 -2.58 0.63 22.58
C GLY A 82 -2.78 1.98 21.87
N THR A 83 -2.29 3.08 22.46
CA THR A 83 -2.45 4.42 21.88
C THR A 83 -1.36 4.73 20.88
N ILE A 84 -1.71 5.53 19.86
CA ILE A 84 -0.77 6.02 18.88
C ILE A 84 -0.03 7.23 19.46
N ARG A 85 1.29 7.11 19.58
CA ARG A 85 2.16 8.19 20.08
C ARG A 85 2.54 9.17 18.98
N ASP A 86 2.85 8.66 17.79
CA ASP A 86 3.26 9.47 16.66
C ASP A 86 2.87 8.76 15.36
N SER A 87 2.66 9.53 14.32
CA SER A 87 2.34 9.03 12.98
C SER A 87 3.14 9.79 11.94
N ARG A 88 3.68 9.06 10.97
CA ARG A 88 4.43 9.63 9.84
C ARG A 88 3.99 8.97 8.54
N SER A 89 3.87 9.81 7.51
CA SER A 89 3.66 9.37 6.14
C SER A 89 4.94 9.53 5.36
N VAL A 90 5.33 8.48 4.65
CA VAL A 90 6.44 8.53 3.71
C VAL A 90 5.87 8.50 2.30
N PHE A 91 6.02 9.59 1.58
CA PHE A 91 5.58 9.68 0.20
C PHE A 91 6.67 9.15 -0.73
N ILE A 92 6.34 8.15 -1.54
CA ILE A 92 7.28 7.52 -2.47
C ILE A 92 7.07 8.04 -3.89
N GLY A 93 5.82 8.27 -4.28
CA GLY A 93 5.45 8.76 -5.60
C GLY A 93 5.06 7.64 -6.55
N THR A 94 5.49 7.75 -7.79
CA THR A 94 5.16 6.77 -8.84
C THR A 94 6.13 5.60 -8.80
N MET A 95 5.59 4.38 -8.82
CA MET A 95 6.37 3.15 -8.87
C MET A 95 5.98 2.34 -10.11
N GLY A 96 6.92 2.16 -11.02
CA GLY A 96 6.76 1.27 -12.16
C GLY A 96 6.73 -0.20 -11.77
N ALA A 97 6.28 -1.04 -12.67
CA ALA A 97 6.25 -2.49 -12.47
C ALA A 97 7.64 -3.03 -12.10
N GLY A 98 7.73 -3.78 -11.01
CA GLY A 98 8.99 -4.36 -10.53
C GLY A 98 9.96 -3.34 -9.91
N GLN A 99 9.57 -2.08 -9.78
CA GLN A 99 10.42 -1.04 -9.19
C GLN A 99 10.44 -1.14 -7.66
N SER A 100 11.61 -0.87 -7.08
CA SER A 100 11.80 -0.72 -5.62
C SER A 100 12.20 0.70 -5.28
N SER A 101 11.80 1.15 -4.10
CA SER A 101 12.19 2.44 -3.56
C SER A 101 12.48 2.31 -2.07
N THR A 102 13.66 2.76 -1.64
CA THR A 102 14.03 2.76 -0.21
C THR A 102 13.44 3.96 0.49
N PHE A 103 13.19 3.82 1.78
CA PHE A 103 12.69 4.91 2.61
C PHE A 103 13.27 4.84 4.02
N GLU A 104 13.23 5.97 4.70
CA GLU A 104 13.60 6.10 6.10
C GLU A 104 12.71 7.16 6.73
N THR A 105 12.26 6.91 7.95
CA THR A 105 11.51 7.89 8.73
C THR A 105 11.80 7.74 10.22
N VAL A 106 11.56 8.80 10.97
CA VAL A 106 11.75 8.84 12.43
C VAL A 106 10.43 9.18 13.09
N LEU A 107 10.10 8.41 14.13
CA LEU A 107 8.91 8.60 14.95
C LEU A 107 9.33 9.02 16.35
N ASP A 108 8.65 10.01 16.90
CA ASP A 108 8.96 10.58 18.21
C ASP A 108 8.33 9.72 19.31
N GLY A 109 9.17 9.11 20.14
CA GLY A 109 8.77 8.28 21.26
C GLY A 109 9.23 8.84 22.60
N GLU A 110 8.63 8.37 23.68
CA GLU A 110 9.08 8.67 25.03
C GLU A 110 10.05 7.60 25.51
N CYS A 111 11.06 8.04 26.28
CA CYS A 111 11.97 7.11 26.95
C CYS A 111 11.21 6.28 27.97
N MET A 112 11.68 5.09 28.24
CA MET A 112 11.10 4.16 29.22
C MET A 112 9.74 3.55 28.83
N GLN A 113 9.29 3.78 27.60
CA GLN A 113 8.08 3.18 27.05
C GLN A 113 8.44 2.15 25.99
N GLU A 114 7.57 1.15 25.85
CA GLU A 114 7.70 0.14 24.81
C GLU A 114 6.74 0.42 23.66
N TYR A 115 7.25 0.39 22.44
CA TYR A 115 6.47 0.69 21.25
C TYR A 115 6.57 -0.43 20.22
N ARG A 116 5.55 -0.52 19.39
CA ARG A 116 5.58 -1.26 18.13
C ARG A 116 5.26 -0.30 16.99
N VAL A 117 5.73 -0.63 15.79
CA VAL A 117 5.42 0.14 14.57
C VAL A 117 4.43 -0.63 13.72
N GLU A 118 3.39 0.06 13.29
CA GLU A 118 2.43 -0.45 12.32
C GLU A 118 2.59 0.36 11.03
N GLY A 119 2.95 -0.34 9.94
CA GLY A 119 3.10 0.27 8.62
C GLY A 119 1.96 -0.16 7.70
N THR A 120 1.41 0.79 6.97
CA THR A 120 0.30 0.55 6.03
C THR A 120 0.56 1.28 4.73
N VAL A 121 0.48 0.55 3.62
CA VAL A 121 0.52 1.16 2.29
C VAL A 121 -0.79 1.90 2.06
N VAL A 122 -0.68 3.17 1.69
CA VAL A 122 -1.84 4.02 1.40
C VAL A 122 -2.42 3.64 0.05
N LYS A 123 -3.70 3.37 0.05
CA LYS A 123 -4.46 2.99 -1.14
C LYS A 123 -5.26 4.17 -1.69
#